data_44722362acb6e568da499b858549317b
#
_entry.id   44722362acb6e568da499b858549317b
#
_cell.length_a   1.000
_cell.length_b   1.000
_cell.length_c   1.000
_cell.angle_alpha   90.00
_cell.angle_beta   90.00
_cell.angle_gamma   90.00
#
_symmetry.space_group_name_H-M   'P 1'
#
loop_
_entity.id
_entity.type
_entity.pdbx_description
1 polymer ?
#
loop_
_entity_poly.entity_id
_entity_poly.type
_entity_poly.pdbx_seq_one_letter_code
_entity_poly.pdbx_strand_id
1 'polypeptide(L)'
;MSALIVLPVLAGIAWTVPYWLPRTVVRLREWVFVRVNGVEGVPVPGPTVGMEHFERVYADPAADGRSRGAGLSDLFWYWLAPGPQMHQEHLEPGERYRRVAATTRRVLAVRRQRCDDLATAATRRVLDRLPADRTSHVRLRDLMMPVWAEVYYELVFGEACPPEARALIVANADDVVSGLKCTGLRHMRRRERLTGYLRDRIEAGTCPVTLPPPFTAQETAWYLQGAFFNTAVVQMSEAMAHVLLALATHPDVQRGLDGDDALDRVIDETLRVHPLFGVAHRITSAPITLPTGAALPAGTVLLFNYLAFHRGGAAGDDRFDPDRWLTLKRGDAHFIPYGVTANRACPARGVAPVMMRAATREVLRRYVLISSASHTRSLPSRGPAYLTPVGLTGPGRLRLAAMRSRDRWADVGRSIRQLVFGTWMVVDARRQRLCTDYFERAVR
;
A
#
# COMPACT_ATOMS: atom_id res chain seq x y z
N MET A 1 51.51 5.04 -14.31
CA MET A 1 51.17 4.23 -13.10
C MET A 1 49.86 4.62 -12.44
N SER A 2 49.44 5.89 -12.42
CA SER A 2 48.27 6.35 -11.69
C SER A 2 46.91 5.83 -12.24
N ALA A 3 46.72 5.75 -13.57
CA ALA A 3 45.46 5.30 -14.16
C ALA A 3 45.18 3.79 -13.96
N LEU A 4 46.22 2.96 -13.91
CA LEU A 4 46.10 1.51 -13.69
C LEU A 4 45.65 1.15 -12.29
N ILE A 5 45.85 2.01 -11.29
CA ILE A 5 45.43 1.81 -9.92
C ILE A 5 44.08 2.51 -9.68
N VAL A 6 43.86 3.65 -10.28
CA VAL A 6 42.62 4.44 -10.10
C VAL A 6 41.38 3.73 -10.67
N LEU A 7 41.48 3.14 -11.86
CA LEU A 7 40.36 2.42 -12.49
C LEU A 7 39.86 1.21 -11.67
N PRO A 8 40.70 0.29 -11.16
CA PRO A 8 40.25 -0.80 -10.30
C PRO A 8 39.65 -0.32 -8.97
N VAL A 9 40.21 0.74 -8.37
CA VAL A 9 39.65 1.33 -7.13
C VAL A 9 38.27 1.93 -7.37
N LEU A 10 38.12 2.70 -8.43
CA LEU A 10 36.80 3.25 -8.81
C LEU A 10 35.78 2.15 -9.16
N ALA A 11 36.21 1.10 -9.86
CA ALA A 11 35.37 -0.06 -10.15
C ALA A 11 34.96 -0.80 -8.85
N GLY A 12 35.90 -0.97 -7.91
CA GLY A 12 35.62 -1.54 -6.60
C GLY A 12 34.62 -0.71 -5.79
N ILE A 13 34.82 0.61 -5.74
CA ILE A 13 33.89 1.54 -5.09
C ILE A 13 32.51 1.43 -5.77
N ALA A 14 32.45 1.52 -7.10
CA ALA A 14 31.21 1.39 -7.84
C ALA A 14 30.48 0.07 -7.54
N TRP A 15 31.20 -1.04 -7.45
CA TRP A 15 30.64 -2.34 -7.12
C TRP A 15 29.98 -2.39 -5.73
N THR A 16 30.48 -1.61 -4.76
CA THR A 16 29.93 -1.55 -3.40
C THR A 16 28.74 -0.61 -3.26
N VAL A 17 28.52 0.32 -4.19
CA VAL A 17 27.44 1.33 -4.15
C VAL A 17 26.05 0.73 -3.81
N PRO A 18 25.59 -0.39 -4.41
CA PRO A 18 24.29 -0.96 -4.10
C PRO A 18 24.12 -1.46 -2.66
N TYR A 19 25.19 -1.62 -1.91
CA TYR A 19 25.15 -2.15 -0.54
C TYR A 19 25.06 -1.06 0.52
N TRP A 20 25.58 0.13 0.27
CA TRP A 20 25.59 1.21 1.24
C TRP A 20 24.74 2.42 0.86
N LEU A 21 24.70 2.80 -0.43
CA LEU A 21 24.02 4.04 -0.86
C LEU A 21 22.53 4.05 -0.54
N PRO A 22 21.71 3.00 -0.79
CA PRO A 22 20.31 3.00 -0.43
C PRO A 22 20.06 3.26 1.06
N ARG A 23 20.87 2.65 1.93
CA ARG A 23 20.81 2.85 3.40
C ARG A 23 21.16 4.29 3.80
N THR A 24 22.20 4.84 3.20
CA THR A 24 22.62 6.23 3.44
C THR A 24 21.54 7.21 3.00
N VAL A 25 20.92 6.98 1.84
CA VAL A 25 19.82 7.81 1.33
C VAL A 25 18.60 7.74 2.25
N VAL A 26 18.25 6.58 2.80
CA VAL A 26 17.15 6.46 3.78
C VAL A 26 17.43 7.36 4.99
N ARG A 27 18.62 7.27 5.59
CA ARG A 27 19.03 8.11 6.75
C ARG A 27 18.98 9.60 6.40
N LEU A 28 19.49 9.97 5.23
CA LEU A 28 19.47 11.36 4.76
C LEU A 28 18.03 11.87 4.55
N ARG A 29 17.16 11.02 4.00
CA ARG A 29 15.73 11.36 3.85
C ARG A 29 15.02 11.55 5.18
N GLU A 30 15.28 10.69 6.15
CA GLU A 30 14.76 10.82 7.52
C GLU A 30 15.22 12.14 8.14
N TRP A 31 16.52 12.46 8.01
CA TRP A 31 17.06 13.74 8.48
C TRP A 31 16.44 14.95 7.80
N VAL A 32 16.29 14.94 6.47
CA VAL A 32 15.62 16.02 5.70
C VAL A 32 14.16 16.14 6.13
N PHE A 33 13.46 15.02 6.28
CA PHE A 33 12.06 15.00 6.68
C PHE A 33 11.86 15.65 8.06
N VAL A 34 12.68 15.28 9.05
CA VAL A 34 12.65 15.88 10.39
C VAL A 34 12.95 17.37 10.32
N ARG A 35 13.93 17.79 9.50
CA ARG A 35 14.33 19.18 9.38
C ARG A 35 13.25 20.05 8.75
N VAL A 36 12.50 19.54 7.77
CA VAL A 36 11.47 20.28 7.03
C VAL A 36 10.11 20.24 7.75
N ASN A 37 9.76 19.12 8.35
CA ASN A 37 8.45 18.92 8.98
C ASN A 37 8.48 19.12 10.52
N GLY A 38 9.66 19.22 11.12
CA GLY A 38 9.82 19.20 12.58
C GLY A 38 9.65 17.79 13.16
N VAL A 39 9.82 17.67 14.47
CA VAL A 39 9.47 16.45 15.21
C VAL A 39 7.98 16.51 15.51
N GLU A 40 7.16 16.07 14.55
CA GLU A 40 5.72 16.03 14.72
C GLU A 40 5.30 14.59 15.02
N GLY A 41 4.85 14.34 16.22
CA GLY A 41 4.16 13.11 16.59
C GLY A 41 4.87 12.25 17.64
N VAL A 42 4.04 11.53 18.37
CA VAL A 42 4.44 10.55 19.39
C VAL A 42 4.51 9.19 18.70
N PRO A 43 5.68 8.53 18.66
CA PRO A 43 5.78 7.18 18.10
C PRO A 43 5.05 6.17 19.00
N VAL A 44 4.29 5.27 18.39
CA VAL A 44 3.56 4.18 19.04
C VAL A 44 3.87 2.86 18.31
N PRO A 45 4.56 1.90 18.94
CA PRO A 45 5.14 1.97 20.28
C PRO A 45 6.34 2.90 20.37
N GLY A 46 6.56 3.46 21.55
CA GLY A 46 7.64 4.39 21.84
C GLY A 46 7.76 4.68 23.34
N PRO A 47 8.60 5.65 23.73
CA PRO A 47 8.86 5.94 25.14
C PRO A 47 7.61 6.39 25.92
N THR A 48 6.69 7.11 25.26
CA THR A 48 5.48 7.63 25.89
C THR A 48 4.34 6.59 25.92
N VAL A 49 4.18 5.84 24.80
CA VAL A 49 3.16 4.82 24.64
C VAL A 49 3.86 3.51 24.33
N GLY A 50 3.96 2.63 25.29
CA GLY A 50 4.60 1.33 25.14
C GLY A 50 3.80 0.37 24.25
N MET A 51 4.41 -0.79 23.98
CA MET A 51 3.83 -1.87 23.18
C MET A 51 2.49 -2.34 23.73
N GLU A 52 2.42 -2.48 25.03
CA GLU A 52 1.26 -2.96 25.80
C GLU A 52 0.05 -2.03 25.73
N HIS A 53 0.27 -0.77 25.36
CA HIS A 53 -0.78 0.24 25.23
C HIS A 53 -1.16 0.55 23.77
N PHE A 54 -0.49 -0.06 22.79
CA PHE A 54 -0.69 0.21 21.36
C PHE A 54 -2.15 0.09 20.95
N GLU A 55 -2.77 -1.09 21.15
CA GLU A 55 -4.15 -1.33 20.72
C GLU A 55 -5.15 -0.47 21.50
N ARG A 56 -4.91 -0.25 22.79
CA ARG A 56 -5.75 0.59 23.63
C ARG A 56 -5.78 2.02 23.12
N VAL A 57 -4.61 2.62 22.86
CA VAL A 57 -4.52 4.01 22.36
C VAL A 57 -5.04 4.11 20.93
N TYR A 58 -4.79 3.08 20.10
CA TYR A 58 -5.34 3.05 18.75
C TYR A 58 -6.88 2.98 18.76
N ALA A 59 -7.47 2.22 19.66
CA ALA A 59 -8.91 2.01 19.81
C ALA A 59 -9.62 3.17 20.52
N ASP A 60 -8.88 4.06 21.17
CA ASP A 60 -9.45 5.18 21.93
C ASP A 60 -10.30 6.07 21.02
N PRO A 61 -11.55 6.37 21.42
CA PRO A 61 -12.42 7.26 20.64
C PRO A 61 -11.81 8.65 20.36
N ALA A 62 -10.94 9.13 21.23
CA ALA A 62 -10.25 10.40 21.04
C ALA A 62 -9.08 10.31 20.02
N ALA A 63 -8.63 9.10 19.63
CA ALA A 63 -7.62 8.91 18.58
C ALA A 63 -8.27 8.82 17.18
N ASP A 64 -9.19 9.71 16.83
CA ASP A 64 -10.03 9.62 15.64
C ASP A 64 -9.79 10.72 14.60
N GLY A 65 -9.05 11.79 14.93
CA GLY A 65 -8.67 12.85 14.01
C GLY A 65 -7.67 12.37 12.94
N ARG A 66 -7.74 12.96 11.74
CA ARG A 66 -6.99 12.49 10.57
C ARG A 66 -6.20 13.56 9.83
N SER A 67 -6.68 14.77 9.79
CA SER A 67 -6.14 15.79 8.91
C SER A 67 -5.93 17.13 9.60
N ARG A 68 -6.91 17.56 10.38
CA ARG A 68 -6.92 18.90 10.96
C ARG A 68 -5.83 19.08 12.02
N GLY A 69 -5.03 20.15 11.86
CA GLY A 69 -4.05 20.55 12.87
C GLY A 69 -2.69 19.85 12.79
N ALA A 70 -2.46 18.99 11.80
CA ALA A 70 -1.15 18.33 11.62
C ALA A 70 -0.49 18.76 10.30
N GLY A 71 0.73 19.29 10.39
CA GLY A 71 1.50 19.67 9.20
C GLY A 71 1.82 18.52 8.27
N LEU A 72 1.91 17.30 8.80
CA LEU A 72 2.05 16.06 8.02
C LEU A 72 0.87 15.84 7.06
N SER A 73 -0.32 16.34 7.40
CA SER A 73 -1.52 16.18 6.59
C SER A 73 -1.44 16.92 5.26
N ASP A 74 -0.75 18.06 5.17
CA ASP A 74 -0.53 18.75 3.90
C ASP A 74 0.24 17.85 2.92
N LEU A 75 1.19 17.08 3.40
CA LEU A 75 1.96 16.15 2.58
C LEU A 75 1.09 14.98 2.08
N PHE A 76 0.25 14.39 2.93
CA PHE A 76 -0.69 13.35 2.52
C PHE A 76 -1.72 13.86 1.53
N TRP A 77 -2.30 15.05 1.78
CA TRP A 77 -3.24 15.68 0.84
C TRP A 77 -2.59 15.99 -0.50
N TYR A 78 -1.34 16.43 -0.47
CA TYR A 78 -0.56 16.65 -1.67
C TYR A 78 -0.37 15.37 -2.49
N TRP A 79 0.02 14.26 -1.85
CA TRP A 79 0.21 12.97 -2.53
C TRP A 79 -1.07 12.39 -3.11
N LEU A 80 -2.21 12.57 -2.44
CA LEU A 80 -3.49 11.94 -2.77
C LEU A 80 -4.43 12.83 -3.61
N ALA A 81 -4.10 14.10 -3.82
CA ALA A 81 -4.88 14.98 -4.70
C ALA A 81 -5.11 14.33 -6.09
N PRO A 82 -6.27 14.56 -6.74
CA PRO A 82 -7.38 15.42 -6.32
C PRO A 82 -8.30 14.71 -5.33
N GLY A 83 -9.07 15.50 -4.56
CA GLY A 83 -10.16 15.00 -3.73
C GLY A 83 -9.81 14.34 -2.39
N PRO A 84 -8.66 14.67 -1.74
CA PRO A 84 -8.32 14.09 -0.44
C PRO A 84 -9.38 14.41 0.64
N GLN A 85 -10.11 15.52 0.51
CA GLN A 85 -11.24 15.89 1.37
C GLN A 85 -12.46 14.95 1.27
N MET A 86 -12.47 14.03 0.33
CA MET A 86 -13.45 12.95 0.17
C MET A 86 -12.85 11.56 0.44
N HIS A 87 -11.56 11.49 0.68
CA HIS A 87 -10.89 10.24 0.97
C HIS A 87 -11.16 9.81 2.41
N GLN A 88 -11.76 8.64 2.60
CA GLN A 88 -12.19 8.13 3.92
C GLN A 88 -11.09 8.18 4.99
N GLU A 89 -9.84 7.96 4.61
CA GLU A 89 -8.69 8.01 5.53
C GLU A 89 -8.37 9.42 6.03
N HIS A 90 -8.83 10.47 5.34
CA HIS A 90 -8.52 11.87 5.65
C HIS A 90 -9.72 12.68 6.12
N LEU A 91 -10.92 12.10 6.05
CA LEU A 91 -12.11 12.74 6.58
C LEU A 91 -12.05 12.80 8.11
N GLU A 92 -12.33 13.98 8.66
CA GLU A 92 -12.49 14.18 10.09
C GLU A 92 -13.74 13.44 10.62
N PRO A 93 -13.77 13.12 11.93
CA PRO A 93 -14.97 12.58 12.57
C PRO A 93 -16.18 13.48 12.34
N GLY A 94 -17.34 12.88 12.10
CA GLY A 94 -18.59 13.62 11.88
C GLY A 94 -19.50 12.96 10.85
N GLU A 95 -20.56 13.67 10.48
CA GLU A 95 -21.61 13.16 9.60
C GLU A 95 -21.09 12.83 8.21
N ARG A 96 -20.20 13.69 7.67
CA ARG A 96 -19.56 13.47 6.36
C ARG A 96 -18.80 12.14 6.32
N TYR A 97 -17.97 11.88 7.35
CA TYR A 97 -17.26 10.61 7.48
C TYR A 97 -18.24 9.42 7.60
N ARG A 98 -19.28 9.54 8.46
CA ARG A 98 -20.24 8.45 8.67
C ARG A 98 -20.95 8.05 7.37
N ARG A 99 -21.39 9.03 6.55
CA ARG A 99 -22.05 8.78 5.26
C ARG A 99 -21.12 8.12 4.25
N VAL A 100 -19.91 8.63 4.10
CA VAL A 100 -18.89 8.06 3.21
C VAL A 100 -18.53 6.63 3.66
N ALA A 101 -18.26 6.41 4.94
CA ALA A 101 -17.94 5.10 5.48
C ALA A 101 -19.10 4.11 5.36
N ALA A 102 -20.36 4.55 5.54
CA ALA A 102 -21.53 3.71 5.35
C ALA A 102 -21.69 3.28 3.87
N THR A 103 -21.48 4.21 2.93
CA THR A 103 -21.49 3.90 1.50
C THR A 103 -20.39 2.94 1.12
N THR A 104 -19.16 3.15 1.62
CA THR A 104 -18.03 2.23 1.38
C THR A 104 -18.34 0.82 1.90
N ARG A 105 -18.87 0.69 3.11
CA ARG A 105 -19.29 -0.62 3.66
C ARG A 105 -20.36 -1.30 2.81
N ARG A 106 -21.32 -0.52 2.28
CA ARG A 106 -22.37 -1.05 1.40
C ARG A 106 -21.80 -1.60 0.09
N VAL A 107 -20.89 -0.86 -0.55
CA VAL A 107 -20.23 -1.31 -1.78
C VAL A 107 -19.41 -2.57 -1.55
N LEU A 108 -18.77 -2.68 -0.39
CA LEU A 108 -17.95 -3.84 -0.03
C LEU A 108 -18.73 -4.96 0.68
N ALA A 109 -20.05 -4.81 0.88
CA ALA A 109 -20.92 -5.87 1.42
C ALA A 109 -21.26 -6.91 0.34
N VAL A 110 -20.22 -7.53 -0.21
CA VAL A 110 -20.30 -8.51 -1.30
C VAL A 110 -20.15 -9.92 -0.74
N ARG A 111 -20.92 -10.86 -1.28
CA ARG A 111 -20.81 -12.28 -0.91
C ARG A 111 -19.41 -12.80 -1.22
N ARG A 112 -18.86 -13.63 -0.34
CA ARG A 112 -17.51 -14.20 -0.50
C ARG A 112 -17.30 -14.88 -1.86
N GLN A 113 -18.30 -15.66 -2.31
CA GLN A 113 -18.25 -16.31 -3.61
C GLN A 113 -18.11 -15.29 -4.76
N ARG A 114 -18.84 -14.19 -4.72
CA ARG A 114 -18.73 -13.13 -5.73
C ARG A 114 -17.35 -12.46 -5.71
N CYS A 115 -16.74 -12.28 -4.53
CA CYS A 115 -15.37 -11.78 -4.42
C CYS A 115 -14.37 -12.74 -5.05
N ASP A 116 -14.52 -14.03 -4.80
CA ASP A 116 -13.68 -15.08 -5.38
C ASP A 116 -13.81 -15.10 -6.92
N ASP A 117 -15.04 -15.13 -7.42
CA ASP A 117 -15.33 -15.14 -8.85
C ASP A 117 -14.74 -13.93 -9.59
N LEU A 118 -14.93 -12.73 -9.03
CA LEU A 118 -14.40 -11.47 -9.59
C LEU A 118 -12.88 -11.50 -9.67
N ALA A 119 -12.21 -11.83 -8.55
CA ALA A 119 -10.76 -11.87 -8.50
C ALA A 119 -10.17 -12.95 -9.41
N THR A 120 -10.79 -14.14 -9.44
CA THR A 120 -10.39 -15.23 -10.33
C THR A 120 -10.54 -14.82 -11.80
N ALA A 121 -11.70 -14.29 -12.20
CA ALA A 121 -11.96 -13.90 -13.58
C ALA A 121 -11.02 -12.78 -14.06
N ALA A 122 -10.84 -11.73 -13.25
CA ALA A 122 -9.94 -10.63 -13.58
C ALA A 122 -8.47 -11.11 -13.68
N THR A 123 -8.04 -11.94 -12.72
CA THR A 123 -6.68 -12.53 -12.76
C THR A 123 -6.49 -13.36 -14.01
N ARG A 124 -7.45 -14.19 -14.37
CA ARG A 124 -7.43 -15.01 -15.58
C ARG A 124 -7.25 -14.17 -16.83
N ARG A 125 -8.07 -13.12 -17.00
CA ARG A 125 -7.97 -12.21 -18.16
C ARG A 125 -6.60 -11.54 -18.30
N VAL A 126 -5.98 -11.20 -17.18
CA VAL A 126 -4.63 -10.60 -17.20
C VAL A 126 -3.56 -11.63 -17.54
N LEU A 127 -3.65 -12.83 -16.96
CA LEU A 127 -2.70 -13.91 -17.21
C LEU A 127 -2.80 -14.48 -18.64
N ASP A 128 -3.98 -14.45 -19.26
CA ASP A 128 -4.20 -14.89 -20.64
C ASP A 128 -3.40 -14.06 -21.69
N ARG A 129 -2.87 -12.91 -21.27
CA ARG A 129 -1.99 -12.07 -22.11
C ARG A 129 -0.52 -12.48 -22.04
N LEU A 130 -0.17 -13.34 -21.09
CA LEU A 130 1.18 -13.87 -20.97
C LEU A 130 1.37 -15.09 -21.87
N PRO A 131 2.57 -15.28 -22.46
CA PRO A 131 2.87 -16.48 -23.23
C PRO A 131 2.69 -17.74 -22.39
N ALA A 132 2.00 -18.75 -22.92
CA ALA A 132 1.78 -20.03 -22.26
C ALA A 132 2.92 -21.02 -22.48
N ASP A 133 3.79 -20.76 -23.46
CA ASP A 133 4.84 -21.69 -23.97
C ASP A 133 6.25 -21.33 -23.42
N ARG A 134 6.40 -20.27 -22.67
CA ARG A 134 7.70 -19.82 -22.17
C ARG A 134 7.61 -19.05 -20.86
N THR A 135 8.74 -19.01 -20.13
CA THR A 135 8.90 -18.20 -18.92
C THR A 135 8.84 -16.71 -19.23
N SER A 136 7.98 -15.99 -18.51
CA SER A 136 7.82 -14.54 -18.58
C SER A 136 8.53 -13.86 -17.40
N HIS A 137 9.30 -12.78 -17.66
CA HIS A 137 9.82 -11.90 -16.64
C HIS A 137 8.84 -10.74 -16.43
N VAL A 138 8.30 -10.63 -15.22
CA VAL A 138 7.29 -9.64 -14.89
C VAL A 138 7.70 -8.79 -13.69
N ARG A 139 7.02 -7.66 -13.52
CA ARG A 139 6.97 -6.90 -12.26
C ARG A 139 5.63 -7.16 -11.62
N LEU A 140 5.61 -7.83 -10.47
CA LEU A 140 4.38 -8.36 -9.86
C LEU A 140 3.33 -7.29 -9.58
N ARG A 141 3.74 -6.11 -9.11
CA ARG A 141 2.80 -4.99 -8.92
C ARG A 141 2.17 -4.54 -10.23
N ASP A 142 2.96 -4.41 -11.29
CA ASP A 142 2.48 -3.95 -12.60
C ASP A 142 1.55 -5.01 -13.23
N LEU A 143 1.80 -6.29 -12.97
CA LEU A 143 0.94 -7.40 -13.37
C LEU A 143 -0.42 -7.37 -12.64
N MET A 144 -0.40 -7.09 -11.33
CA MET A 144 -1.61 -7.17 -10.50
C MET A 144 -2.47 -5.90 -10.54
N MET A 145 -1.90 -4.73 -10.91
CA MET A 145 -2.64 -3.48 -10.95
C MET A 145 -3.85 -3.50 -11.91
N PRO A 146 -3.75 -4.03 -13.14
CA PRO A 146 -4.92 -4.21 -14.01
C PRO A 146 -5.98 -5.16 -13.43
N VAL A 147 -5.58 -6.19 -12.70
CA VAL A 147 -6.52 -7.12 -12.03
C VAL A 147 -7.41 -6.33 -11.07
N TRP A 148 -6.82 -5.54 -10.19
CA TRP A 148 -7.57 -4.79 -9.18
C TRP A 148 -8.31 -3.61 -9.78
N ALA A 149 -7.82 -3.01 -10.86
CA ALA A 149 -8.57 -2.01 -11.61
C ALA A 149 -9.90 -2.59 -12.14
N GLU A 150 -9.88 -3.80 -12.72
CA GLU A 150 -11.07 -4.48 -13.21
C GLU A 150 -12.00 -4.89 -12.06
N VAL A 151 -11.48 -5.49 -10.99
CA VAL A 151 -12.27 -5.92 -9.82
C VAL A 151 -13.02 -4.75 -9.18
N TYR A 152 -12.31 -3.65 -8.88
CA TYR A 152 -12.95 -2.51 -8.22
C TYR A 152 -13.84 -1.70 -9.15
N TYR A 153 -13.56 -1.68 -10.46
CA TYR A 153 -14.48 -1.12 -11.43
C TYR A 153 -15.80 -1.89 -11.42
N GLU A 154 -15.75 -3.22 -11.52
CA GLU A 154 -16.93 -4.08 -11.53
C GLU A 154 -17.72 -4.01 -10.22
N LEU A 155 -17.04 -3.84 -9.07
CA LEU A 155 -17.69 -3.60 -7.78
C LEU A 155 -18.44 -2.26 -7.71
N VAL A 156 -17.89 -1.22 -8.35
CA VAL A 156 -18.46 0.15 -8.33
C VAL A 156 -19.57 0.30 -9.36
N PHE A 157 -19.36 -0.21 -10.59
CA PHE A 157 -20.26 0.02 -11.71
C PHE A 157 -21.21 -1.15 -11.99
N GLY A 158 -20.96 -2.34 -11.46
CA GLY A 158 -21.77 -3.53 -11.69
C GLY A 158 -21.63 -4.12 -13.10
N GLU A 159 -20.70 -3.65 -13.89
CA GLU A 159 -20.44 -4.04 -15.27
C GLU A 159 -18.94 -4.36 -15.51
N ALA A 160 -18.64 -5.07 -16.59
CA ALA A 160 -17.27 -5.36 -16.98
C ALA A 160 -16.46 -4.09 -17.26
N CYS A 161 -15.20 -4.05 -16.78
CA CYS A 161 -14.35 -2.87 -16.92
C CYS A 161 -13.94 -2.65 -18.39
N PRO A 162 -14.34 -1.53 -19.02
CA PRO A 162 -13.89 -1.19 -20.36
C PRO A 162 -12.38 -0.98 -20.41
N PRO A 163 -11.70 -1.30 -21.54
CA PRO A 163 -10.26 -1.09 -21.68
C PRO A 163 -9.79 0.34 -21.38
N GLU A 164 -10.59 1.34 -21.78
CA GLU A 164 -10.32 2.74 -21.51
C GLU A 164 -10.36 3.05 -20.01
N ALA A 165 -11.42 2.67 -19.32
CA ALA A 165 -11.55 2.85 -17.86
C ALA A 165 -10.39 2.18 -17.12
N ARG A 166 -10.05 0.94 -17.48
CA ARG A 166 -8.91 0.24 -16.93
C ARG A 166 -7.60 1.01 -17.12
N ALA A 167 -7.37 1.55 -18.32
CA ALA A 167 -6.17 2.35 -18.61
C ALA A 167 -6.11 3.61 -17.75
N LEU A 168 -7.22 4.33 -17.57
CA LEU A 168 -7.32 5.51 -16.71
C LEU A 168 -7.05 5.16 -15.24
N ILE A 169 -7.64 4.09 -14.73
CA ILE A 169 -7.47 3.64 -13.34
C ILE A 169 -6.01 3.23 -13.09
N VAL A 170 -5.43 2.42 -13.98
CA VAL A 170 -4.03 1.96 -13.84
C VAL A 170 -3.06 3.15 -13.91
N ALA A 171 -3.26 4.09 -14.85
CA ALA A 171 -2.40 5.26 -14.98
C ALA A 171 -2.49 6.17 -13.73
N ASN A 172 -3.69 6.34 -13.18
CA ASN A 172 -3.90 7.09 -11.95
C ASN A 172 -3.25 6.39 -10.73
N ALA A 173 -3.49 5.08 -10.56
CA ALA A 173 -2.92 4.31 -9.45
C ALA A 173 -1.38 4.27 -9.50
N ASP A 174 -0.79 4.12 -10.68
CA ASP A 174 0.66 4.16 -10.86
C ASP A 174 1.25 5.53 -10.51
N ASP A 175 0.55 6.61 -10.87
CA ASP A 175 0.97 7.97 -10.51
C ASP A 175 0.86 8.21 -9.00
N VAL A 176 -0.22 7.76 -8.36
CA VAL A 176 -0.42 7.87 -6.90
C VAL A 176 0.68 7.11 -6.15
N VAL A 177 0.95 5.85 -6.52
CA VAL A 177 1.98 5.06 -5.83
C VAL A 177 3.39 5.60 -6.09
N SER A 178 3.64 6.15 -7.28
CA SER A 178 4.92 6.80 -7.60
C SER A 178 5.14 8.06 -6.76
N GLY A 179 4.09 8.87 -6.56
CA GLY A 179 4.11 10.01 -5.65
C GLY A 179 4.33 9.61 -4.19
N LEU A 180 3.53 8.68 -3.65
CA LEU A 180 3.65 8.18 -2.27
C LEU A 180 5.03 7.60 -1.96
N LYS A 181 5.64 6.92 -2.94
CA LYS A 181 6.99 6.34 -2.81
C LYS A 181 8.11 7.32 -3.21
N CYS A 182 7.79 8.54 -3.57
CA CYS A 182 8.72 9.58 -4.03
C CYS A 182 9.62 9.12 -5.19
N THR A 183 9.12 8.24 -6.06
CA THR A 183 9.88 7.72 -7.23
C THR A 183 9.65 8.51 -8.51
N GLY A 184 8.69 9.42 -8.51
CA GLY A 184 8.34 10.34 -9.59
C GLY A 184 7.52 11.51 -9.06
N LEU A 185 7.43 12.58 -9.85
CA LEU A 185 6.56 13.73 -9.57
C LEU A 185 5.10 13.36 -9.88
N ARG A 186 4.16 14.08 -9.27
CA ARG A 186 2.73 13.93 -9.52
C ARG A 186 2.38 14.39 -10.95
N HIS A 187 1.52 13.66 -11.61
CA HIS A 187 0.98 14.00 -12.93
C HIS A 187 -0.53 14.29 -12.82
N MET A 188 -0.88 15.45 -12.29
CA MET A 188 -2.26 15.83 -11.99
C MET A 188 -3.21 15.62 -13.16
N ARG A 189 -2.82 15.93 -14.40
CA ARG A 189 -3.63 15.67 -15.61
C ARG A 189 -4.05 14.21 -15.79
N ARG A 190 -3.24 13.24 -15.34
CA ARG A 190 -3.62 11.81 -15.37
C ARG A 190 -4.70 11.52 -14.37
N ARG A 191 -4.58 12.10 -13.17
CA ARG A 191 -5.55 11.92 -12.08
C ARG A 191 -6.87 12.60 -12.39
N GLU A 192 -6.82 13.82 -12.92
CA GLU A 192 -7.99 14.61 -13.31
C GLU A 192 -8.78 13.98 -14.46
N ARG A 193 -8.11 13.28 -15.40
CA ARG A 193 -8.82 12.51 -16.44
C ARG A 193 -9.69 11.41 -15.84
N LEU A 194 -9.21 10.69 -14.82
CA LEU A 194 -10.04 9.71 -14.13
C LEU A 194 -11.18 10.39 -13.37
N THR A 195 -10.91 11.51 -12.69
CA THR A 195 -11.98 12.30 -12.03
C THR A 195 -13.06 12.72 -13.03
N GLY A 196 -12.68 13.23 -14.19
CA GLY A 196 -13.61 13.62 -15.27
C GLY A 196 -14.46 12.43 -15.73
N TYR A 197 -13.82 11.32 -16.08
CA TYR A 197 -14.54 10.09 -16.45
C TYR A 197 -15.56 9.63 -15.40
N LEU A 198 -15.18 9.63 -14.13
CA LEU A 198 -16.08 9.23 -13.03
C LEU A 198 -17.26 10.21 -12.89
N ARG A 199 -16.99 11.51 -12.93
CA ARG A 199 -18.02 12.54 -12.85
C ARG A 199 -19.02 12.41 -14.01
N ASP A 200 -18.53 12.27 -15.24
CA ASP A 200 -19.38 12.14 -16.41
C ASP A 200 -20.29 10.90 -16.30
N ARG A 201 -19.80 9.78 -15.77
CA ARG A 201 -20.59 8.57 -15.51
C ARG A 201 -21.66 8.79 -14.42
N ILE A 202 -21.34 9.58 -13.38
CA ILE A 202 -22.28 9.92 -12.30
C ILE A 202 -23.37 10.85 -12.83
N GLU A 203 -23.01 11.90 -13.57
CA GLU A 203 -23.94 12.87 -14.15
C GLU A 203 -24.86 12.23 -15.20
N ALA A 204 -24.36 11.26 -15.96
CA ALA A 204 -25.16 10.45 -16.88
C ALA A 204 -26.08 9.42 -16.20
N GLY A 205 -26.05 9.29 -14.87
CA GLY A 205 -26.84 8.31 -14.12
C GLY A 205 -26.41 6.85 -14.34
N THR A 206 -25.22 6.60 -14.89
CA THR A 206 -24.73 5.25 -15.20
C THR A 206 -23.80 4.69 -14.11
N CYS A 207 -23.63 5.41 -13.00
CA CYS A 207 -22.91 4.93 -11.81
C CYS A 207 -23.91 4.56 -10.72
N PRO A 208 -24.03 3.27 -10.33
CA PRO A 208 -24.98 2.84 -9.30
C PRO A 208 -24.52 3.25 -7.89
N VAL A 209 -23.25 3.57 -7.71
CA VAL A 209 -22.70 4.01 -6.42
C VAL A 209 -22.70 5.53 -6.36
N THR A 210 -23.57 6.08 -5.53
CA THR A 210 -23.66 7.51 -5.26
C THR A 210 -23.58 7.78 -3.76
N LEU A 211 -23.06 8.94 -3.39
CA LEU A 211 -23.17 9.47 -2.04
C LEU A 211 -24.54 10.14 -1.85
N PRO A 212 -25.17 9.98 -0.66
CA PRO A 212 -26.46 10.64 -0.39
C PRO A 212 -26.29 12.17 -0.33
N PRO A 213 -27.35 12.96 -0.60
CA PRO A 213 -27.30 14.41 -0.44
C PRO A 213 -26.76 14.82 0.95
N PRO A 214 -26.00 15.91 1.08
CA PRO A 214 -25.81 16.99 0.09
C PRO A 214 -24.58 16.85 -0.81
N PHE A 215 -24.00 15.65 -0.99
CA PHE A 215 -22.81 15.48 -1.81
C PHE A 215 -23.08 15.72 -3.29
N THR A 216 -22.17 16.41 -3.95
CA THR A 216 -22.21 16.70 -5.39
C THR A 216 -21.68 15.53 -6.22
N ALA A 217 -21.92 15.55 -7.55
CA ALA A 217 -21.33 14.60 -8.48
C ALA A 217 -19.79 14.63 -8.45
N GLN A 218 -19.21 15.83 -8.35
CA GLN A 218 -17.76 16.01 -8.23
C GLN A 218 -17.22 15.38 -6.94
N GLU A 219 -17.89 15.56 -5.80
CA GLU A 219 -17.49 14.95 -4.53
C GLU A 219 -17.64 13.43 -4.55
N THR A 220 -18.69 12.93 -5.20
CA THR A 220 -18.85 11.48 -5.42
C THR A 220 -17.75 10.92 -6.32
N ALA A 221 -17.35 11.62 -7.38
CA ALA A 221 -16.23 11.22 -8.23
C ALA A 221 -14.90 11.17 -7.43
N TRP A 222 -14.62 12.17 -6.60
CA TRP A 222 -13.46 12.19 -5.71
C TRP A 222 -13.48 11.06 -4.68
N TYR A 223 -14.66 10.76 -4.12
CA TYR A 223 -14.84 9.64 -3.22
C TYR A 223 -14.52 8.29 -3.90
N LEU A 224 -15.11 8.03 -5.07
CA LEU A 224 -14.87 6.80 -5.82
C LEU A 224 -13.40 6.65 -6.19
N GLN A 225 -12.79 7.73 -6.70
CA GLN A 225 -11.37 7.76 -7.03
C GLN A 225 -10.50 7.51 -5.79
N GLY A 226 -10.76 8.18 -4.69
CA GLY A 226 -9.99 8.06 -3.45
C GLY A 226 -10.09 6.68 -2.82
N ALA A 227 -11.33 6.19 -2.60
CA ALA A 227 -11.56 4.94 -1.88
C ALA A 227 -11.20 3.70 -2.72
N PHE A 228 -11.62 3.64 -3.97
CA PHE A 228 -11.51 2.43 -4.79
C PHE A 228 -10.33 2.48 -5.76
N PHE A 229 -10.12 3.57 -6.50
CA PHE A 229 -9.14 3.62 -7.58
C PHE A 229 -7.76 4.14 -7.17
N ASN A 230 -7.66 4.90 -6.06
CA ASN A 230 -6.37 5.21 -5.44
C ASN A 230 -6.01 4.16 -4.39
N THR A 231 -6.82 4.08 -3.32
CA THR A 231 -6.45 3.27 -2.15
C THR A 231 -6.56 1.78 -2.43
N ALA A 232 -7.74 1.29 -2.87
CA ALA A 232 -7.93 -0.15 -2.98
C ALA A 232 -7.08 -0.76 -4.10
N VAL A 233 -7.02 -0.15 -5.30
CA VAL A 233 -6.19 -0.66 -6.40
C VAL A 233 -4.71 -0.66 -6.03
N VAL A 234 -4.19 0.42 -5.43
CA VAL A 234 -2.78 0.50 -5.02
C VAL A 234 -2.47 -0.52 -3.94
N GLN A 235 -3.28 -0.56 -2.86
CA GLN A 235 -3.02 -1.44 -1.72
C GLN A 235 -3.11 -2.92 -2.10
N MET A 236 -4.12 -3.31 -2.87
CA MET A 236 -4.27 -4.70 -3.32
C MET A 236 -3.14 -5.11 -4.28
N SER A 237 -2.69 -4.20 -5.14
CA SER A 237 -1.55 -4.47 -6.04
C SER A 237 -0.24 -4.66 -5.27
N GLU A 238 -0.01 -3.86 -4.23
CA GLU A 238 1.15 -4.02 -3.34
C GLU A 238 1.05 -5.31 -2.52
N ALA A 239 -0.12 -5.58 -1.90
CA ALA A 239 -0.33 -6.80 -1.13
C ALA A 239 -0.06 -8.05 -1.96
N MET A 240 -0.63 -8.11 -3.16
CA MET A 240 -0.42 -9.25 -4.07
C MET A 240 1.03 -9.34 -4.54
N ALA A 241 1.69 -8.21 -4.80
CA ALA A 241 3.11 -8.25 -5.15
C ALA A 241 3.96 -8.79 -3.99
N HIS A 242 3.62 -8.47 -2.73
CA HIS A 242 4.26 -9.06 -1.56
C HIS A 242 3.99 -10.55 -1.43
N VAL A 243 2.73 -11.01 -1.55
CA VAL A 243 2.35 -12.43 -1.47
C VAL A 243 3.05 -13.25 -2.55
N LEU A 244 2.98 -12.82 -3.81
CA LEU A 244 3.59 -13.53 -4.92
C LEU A 244 5.12 -13.51 -4.87
N LEU A 245 5.73 -12.44 -4.36
CA LEU A 245 7.19 -12.38 -4.17
C LEU A 245 7.64 -13.26 -3.00
N ALA A 246 6.87 -13.33 -1.92
CA ALA A 246 7.14 -14.26 -0.82
C ALA A 246 7.17 -15.70 -1.32
N LEU A 247 6.15 -16.10 -2.09
CA LEU A 247 6.11 -17.43 -2.71
C LEU A 247 7.27 -17.65 -3.70
N ALA A 248 7.61 -16.64 -4.51
CA ALA A 248 8.70 -16.72 -5.49
C ALA A 248 10.09 -16.87 -4.84
N THR A 249 10.25 -16.41 -3.61
CA THR A 249 11.51 -16.48 -2.85
C THR A 249 11.58 -17.65 -1.87
N HIS A 250 10.43 -18.32 -1.61
CA HIS A 250 10.32 -19.50 -0.73
C HIS A 250 9.73 -20.70 -1.52
N PRO A 251 10.53 -21.36 -2.37
CA PRO A 251 10.05 -22.42 -3.25
C PRO A 251 9.51 -23.64 -2.47
N ASP A 252 10.01 -23.88 -1.26
CA ASP A 252 9.54 -24.99 -0.42
C ASP A 252 8.11 -24.72 0.07
N VAL A 253 7.83 -23.50 0.54
CA VAL A 253 6.47 -23.07 0.90
C VAL A 253 5.55 -23.18 -0.31
N GLN A 254 5.99 -22.67 -1.48
CA GLN A 254 5.17 -22.73 -2.70
C GLN A 254 4.81 -24.17 -3.10
N ARG A 255 5.75 -25.14 -2.97
CA ARG A 255 5.49 -26.55 -3.28
C ARG A 255 4.62 -27.25 -2.24
N GLY A 256 4.71 -26.84 -0.99
CA GLY A 256 3.94 -27.41 0.12
C GLY A 256 2.53 -26.85 0.29
N LEU A 257 2.09 -25.96 -0.61
CA LEU A 257 0.74 -25.41 -0.51
C LEU A 257 -0.32 -26.47 -0.80
N ASP A 258 -1.19 -26.70 0.18
CA ASP A 258 -2.34 -27.56 0.09
C ASP A 258 -3.61 -26.82 0.54
N GLY A 259 -4.45 -26.52 -0.43
CA GLY A 259 -5.75 -25.88 -0.22
C GLY A 259 -5.73 -24.40 0.15
N ASP A 260 -6.92 -23.88 0.38
CA ASP A 260 -7.17 -22.47 0.63
C ASP A 260 -6.63 -22.00 1.99
N ASP A 261 -6.66 -22.87 3.01
CA ASP A 261 -6.17 -22.53 4.36
C ASP A 261 -4.65 -22.30 4.37
N ALA A 262 -3.89 -23.04 3.55
CA ALA A 262 -2.46 -22.82 3.39
C ALA A 262 -2.19 -21.46 2.72
N LEU A 263 -2.99 -21.09 1.72
CA LEU A 263 -2.91 -19.77 1.10
C LEU A 263 -3.25 -18.64 2.07
N ASP A 264 -4.26 -18.82 2.92
CA ASP A 264 -4.63 -17.83 3.95
C ASP A 264 -3.48 -17.63 4.95
N ARG A 265 -2.78 -18.70 5.38
CA ARG A 265 -1.59 -18.60 6.24
C ARG A 265 -0.44 -17.85 5.55
N VAL A 266 -0.21 -18.10 4.27
CA VAL A 266 0.80 -17.37 3.47
C VAL A 266 0.47 -15.87 3.39
N ILE A 267 -0.80 -15.54 3.17
CA ILE A 267 -1.26 -14.14 3.11
C ILE A 267 -1.06 -13.46 4.47
N ASP A 268 -1.48 -14.09 5.56
CA ASP A 268 -1.32 -13.54 6.91
C ASP A 268 0.16 -13.35 7.26
N GLU A 269 1.01 -14.33 6.99
CA GLU A 269 2.44 -14.22 7.26
C GLU A 269 3.10 -13.13 6.41
N THR A 270 2.70 -13.03 5.14
CA THR A 270 3.19 -11.95 4.28
C THR A 270 2.84 -10.57 4.84
N LEU A 271 1.59 -10.38 5.26
CA LEU A 271 1.14 -9.10 5.83
C LEU A 271 1.75 -8.81 7.21
N ARG A 272 2.15 -9.83 7.95
CA ARG A 272 2.87 -9.69 9.22
C ARG A 272 4.29 -9.17 8.99
N VAL A 273 5.05 -9.82 8.11
CA VAL A 273 6.45 -9.49 7.85
C VAL A 273 6.59 -8.24 6.98
N HIS A 274 5.64 -8.03 6.06
CA HIS A 274 5.64 -6.93 5.09
C HIS A 274 4.32 -6.13 5.15
N PRO A 275 4.00 -5.47 6.27
CA PRO A 275 2.76 -4.70 6.38
C PRO A 275 2.74 -3.59 5.34
N LEU A 276 1.57 -3.39 4.72
CA LEU A 276 1.38 -2.37 3.66
C LEU A 276 1.59 -0.96 4.20
N PHE A 277 1.07 -0.69 5.38
CA PHE A 277 1.34 0.56 6.10
C PHE A 277 2.54 0.36 7.03
N GLY A 278 3.55 1.22 6.91
CA GLY A 278 4.66 1.24 7.87
C GLY A 278 4.24 1.99 9.12
N VAL A 279 3.67 3.17 8.91
CA VAL A 279 3.18 4.05 9.97
C VAL A 279 1.82 4.61 9.54
N ALA A 280 0.81 4.49 10.41
CA ALA A 280 -0.45 5.21 10.28
C ALA A 280 -0.49 6.32 11.33
N HIS A 281 -0.91 7.54 10.94
CA HIS A 281 -1.07 8.62 11.90
C HIS A 281 -2.52 8.77 12.36
N ARG A 282 -2.68 9.27 13.58
CA ARG A 282 -3.93 9.73 14.18
C ARG A 282 -3.68 11.06 14.89
N ILE A 283 -4.74 11.83 15.08
CA ILE A 283 -4.68 13.07 15.81
C ILE A 283 -5.70 12.98 16.94
N THR A 284 -5.29 13.27 18.17
CA THR A 284 -6.21 13.21 19.31
C THR A 284 -7.19 14.37 19.27
N SER A 285 -8.48 14.08 19.32
CA SER A 285 -9.56 15.10 19.42
C SER A 285 -9.83 15.56 20.85
N ALA A 286 -9.44 14.75 21.84
CA ALA A 286 -9.50 15.02 23.26
C ALA A 286 -8.26 14.41 23.96
N PRO A 287 -7.97 14.78 25.23
CA PRO A 287 -6.89 14.15 25.98
C PRO A 287 -7.11 12.65 26.19
N ILE A 288 -6.04 11.85 26.04
CA ILE A 288 -6.03 10.41 26.33
C ILE A 288 -5.14 10.19 27.56
N THR A 289 -5.69 9.63 28.63
CA THR A 289 -4.91 9.27 29.83
C THR A 289 -4.46 7.81 29.75
N LEU A 290 -3.15 7.61 29.86
CA LEU A 290 -2.53 6.29 29.90
C LEU A 290 -2.63 5.69 31.31
N PRO A 291 -2.57 4.34 31.44
CA PRO A 291 -2.53 3.69 32.75
C PRO A 291 -1.33 4.09 33.62
N THR A 292 -0.25 4.55 32.98
CA THR A 292 0.94 5.08 33.64
C THR A 292 0.73 6.45 34.31
N GLY A 293 -0.46 7.06 34.14
CA GLY A 293 -0.74 8.43 34.56
C GLY A 293 -0.29 9.51 33.58
N ALA A 294 0.48 9.16 32.56
CA ALA A 294 0.83 10.09 31.50
C ALA A 294 -0.39 10.48 30.65
N ALA A 295 -0.47 11.73 30.20
CA ALA A 295 -1.55 12.22 29.37
C ALA A 295 -1.03 12.60 27.98
N LEU A 296 -1.79 12.25 26.95
CA LEU A 296 -1.62 12.72 25.58
C LEU A 296 -2.62 13.86 25.38
N PRO A 297 -2.19 15.11 25.23
CA PRO A 297 -3.10 16.26 25.04
C PRO A 297 -3.92 16.14 23.75
N ALA A 298 -5.03 16.86 23.67
CA ALA A 298 -5.76 17.05 22.41
C ALA A 298 -4.82 17.69 21.36
N GLY A 299 -4.95 17.29 20.10
CA GLY A 299 -4.08 17.74 19.01
C GLY A 299 -2.76 16.95 18.89
N THR A 300 -2.50 15.97 19.78
CA THR A 300 -1.30 15.13 19.68
C THR A 300 -1.38 14.27 18.42
N VAL A 301 -0.32 14.31 17.61
CA VAL A 301 -0.17 13.40 16.46
C VAL A 301 0.45 12.08 16.94
N LEU A 302 -0.27 11.00 16.77
CA LEU A 302 0.17 9.64 17.10
C LEU A 302 0.65 8.92 15.83
N LEU A 303 1.83 8.33 15.87
CA LEU A 303 2.46 7.63 14.75
C LEU A 303 2.51 6.13 15.05
N PHE A 304 1.48 5.39 14.65
CA PHE A 304 1.37 3.94 14.87
C PHE A 304 2.26 3.17 13.91
N ASN A 305 3.33 2.57 14.42
CA ASN A 305 4.27 1.76 13.64
C ASN A 305 3.83 0.29 13.64
N TYR A 306 3.15 -0.14 12.57
CA TYR A 306 2.64 -1.50 12.43
C TYR A 306 3.75 -2.55 12.42
N LEU A 307 4.86 -2.27 11.75
CA LEU A 307 5.97 -3.24 11.70
C LEU A 307 6.59 -3.47 13.08
N ALA A 308 6.79 -2.40 13.84
CA ALA A 308 7.28 -2.52 15.21
C ALA A 308 6.29 -3.29 16.10
N PHE A 309 4.99 -3.04 15.93
CA PHE A 309 3.96 -3.74 16.68
C PHE A 309 3.91 -5.23 16.34
N HIS A 310 3.88 -5.60 15.05
CA HIS A 310 3.91 -7.01 14.62
C HIS A 310 5.16 -7.77 15.09
N ARG A 311 6.29 -7.08 15.24
CA ARG A 311 7.54 -7.68 15.75
C ARG A 311 7.57 -7.84 17.26
N GLY A 312 6.77 -7.07 17.99
CA GLY A 312 6.69 -7.12 19.44
C GLY A 312 5.82 -8.26 20.00
N GLY A 313 5.08 -8.96 19.16
CA GLY A 313 4.25 -10.10 19.55
C GLY A 313 5.04 -11.40 19.72
N ALA A 314 4.35 -12.47 20.09
CA ALA A 314 4.94 -13.80 20.31
C ALA A 314 5.64 -14.38 19.06
N ALA A 315 5.33 -13.86 17.86
CA ALA A 315 6.02 -14.22 16.62
C ALA A 315 7.48 -13.73 16.56
N GLY A 316 7.80 -12.60 17.21
CA GLY A 316 9.13 -12.06 17.56
C GLY A 316 10.17 -11.84 16.45
N ASP A 317 10.07 -12.47 15.30
CA ASP A 317 11.09 -12.48 14.25
C ASP A 317 10.57 -12.04 12.87
N ASP A 318 11.49 -11.79 11.95
CA ASP A 318 11.21 -11.46 10.55
C ASP A 318 11.23 -12.69 9.63
N ARG A 319 11.41 -13.89 10.17
CA ARG A 319 11.42 -15.10 9.37
C ARG A 319 10.02 -15.37 8.80
N PHE A 320 9.97 -15.55 7.49
CA PHE A 320 8.75 -15.93 6.80
C PHE A 320 8.45 -17.41 7.06
N ASP A 321 7.41 -17.67 7.84
CA ASP A 321 7.02 -18.99 8.29
C ASP A 321 5.48 -19.07 8.41
N PRO A 322 4.78 -19.41 7.32
CA PRO A 322 3.31 -19.49 7.33
C PRO A 322 2.75 -20.53 8.30
N ASP A 323 3.52 -21.58 8.63
CA ASP A 323 3.04 -22.65 9.51
C ASP A 323 2.94 -22.24 10.97
N ARG A 324 3.55 -21.09 11.35
CA ARG A 324 3.32 -20.51 12.69
C ARG A 324 1.82 -20.29 12.99
N TRP A 325 1.01 -20.00 11.97
CA TRP A 325 -0.43 -19.78 12.09
C TRP A 325 -1.25 -21.04 12.36
N LEU A 326 -0.63 -22.22 12.38
CA LEU A 326 -1.25 -23.45 12.85
C LEU A 326 -1.41 -23.46 14.38
N THR A 327 -0.54 -22.77 15.09
CA THR A 327 -0.49 -22.76 16.56
C THR A 327 -0.63 -21.37 17.17
N LEU A 328 -0.13 -20.33 16.50
CA LEU A 328 -0.12 -18.95 17.00
C LEU A 328 -1.44 -18.24 16.70
N LYS A 329 -2.06 -17.66 17.74
CA LYS A 329 -3.25 -16.80 17.55
C LYS A 329 -2.85 -15.40 17.09
N ARG A 330 -3.70 -14.76 16.28
CA ARG A 330 -3.46 -13.41 15.77
C ARG A 330 -3.25 -12.36 16.86
N GLY A 331 -4.00 -12.44 17.98
CA GLY A 331 -3.84 -11.55 19.12
C GLY A 331 -2.47 -11.65 19.77
N ASP A 332 -1.98 -12.89 19.98
CA ASP A 332 -0.68 -13.14 20.60
C ASP A 332 0.49 -12.70 19.67
N ALA A 333 0.25 -12.67 18.37
CA ALA A 333 1.19 -12.19 17.36
C ALA A 333 1.17 -10.66 17.18
N HIS A 334 0.36 -9.91 17.91
CA HIS A 334 0.11 -8.49 17.68
C HIS A 334 -0.27 -8.18 16.21
N PHE A 335 -1.03 -9.07 15.56
CA PHE A 335 -1.28 -9.03 14.12
C PHE A 335 -2.56 -8.24 13.80
N ILE A 336 -2.40 -7.02 13.29
CA ILE A 336 -3.49 -6.09 12.96
C ILE A 336 -3.38 -5.55 11.51
N PRO A 337 -3.32 -6.39 10.48
CA PRO A 337 -3.03 -5.96 9.10
C PRO A 337 -4.07 -4.98 8.54
N TYR A 338 -5.27 -4.96 9.13
CA TYR A 338 -6.40 -4.09 8.75
C TYR A 338 -6.72 -3.02 9.80
N GLY A 339 -5.80 -2.77 10.74
CA GLY A 339 -6.00 -1.88 11.89
C GLY A 339 -6.85 -2.49 12.99
N VAL A 340 -6.95 -1.76 14.11
CA VAL A 340 -7.78 -2.18 15.26
C VAL A 340 -9.25 -1.98 14.95
N THR A 341 -10.07 -3.00 15.18
CA THR A 341 -11.47 -3.06 14.74
C THR A 341 -12.35 -1.95 15.34
N ALA A 342 -12.05 -1.53 16.56
CA ALA A 342 -12.83 -0.53 17.29
C ALA A 342 -12.75 0.89 16.72
N ASN A 343 -11.67 1.22 16.01
CA ASN A 343 -11.47 2.59 15.51
C ASN A 343 -10.97 2.62 14.06
N ARG A 344 -11.86 2.93 13.11
CA ARG A 344 -11.56 3.14 11.67
C ARG A 344 -10.81 1.98 11.02
N ALA A 345 -11.18 0.75 11.35
CA ALA A 345 -10.62 -0.43 10.69
C ALA A 345 -10.85 -0.39 9.17
N CYS A 346 -9.97 -1.05 8.43
CA CYS A 346 -10.09 -1.17 6.99
C CYS A 346 -11.47 -1.75 6.60
N PRO A 347 -12.26 -1.07 5.78
CA PRO A 347 -13.57 -1.58 5.37
C PRO A 347 -13.48 -2.85 4.52
N ALA A 348 -12.33 -3.10 3.87
CA ALA A 348 -12.11 -4.27 3.02
C ALA A 348 -11.63 -5.51 3.80
N ARG A 349 -11.49 -5.47 5.15
CA ARG A 349 -10.97 -6.59 5.96
C ARG A 349 -11.69 -7.93 5.77
N GLY A 350 -12.96 -7.89 5.36
CA GLY A 350 -13.76 -9.10 5.11
C GLY A 350 -13.68 -9.65 3.68
N VAL A 351 -13.28 -8.82 2.72
CA VAL A 351 -13.26 -9.17 1.28
C VAL A 351 -11.85 -9.27 0.70
N ALA A 352 -10.91 -8.44 1.18
CA ALA A 352 -9.55 -8.43 0.66
C ALA A 352 -8.82 -9.79 0.78
N PRO A 353 -8.85 -10.52 1.92
CA PRO A 353 -8.22 -11.84 2.02
C PRO A 353 -8.79 -12.83 1.01
N VAL A 354 -10.12 -12.86 0.84
CA VAL A 354 -10.79 -13.75 -0.13
C VAL A 354 -10.32 -13.49 -1.55
N MET A 355 -10.27 -12.20 -1.94
CA MET A 355 -9.83 -11.80 -3.27
C MET A 355 -8.33 -12.11 -3.50
N MET A 356 -7.48 -11.86 -2.50
CA MET A 356 -6.04 -12.18 -2.58
C MET A 356 -5.82 -13.68 -2.74
N ARG A 357 -6.53 -14.50 -1.97
CA ARG A 357 -6.48 -15.95 -2.06
C ARG A 357 -6.88 -16.44 -3.44
N ALA A 358 -8.03 -15.98 -3.96
CA ALA A 358 -8.52 -16.36 -5.28
C ALA A 358 -7.54 -15.99 -6.40
N ALA A 359 -6.98 -14.78 -6.35
CA ALA A 359 -5.97 -14.35 -7.32
C ALA A 359 -4.67 -15.17 -7.22
N THR A 360 -4.19 -15.47 -5.99
CA THR A 360 -3.00 -16.27 -5.76
C THR A 360 -3.20 -17.68 -6.28
N ARG A 361 -4.34 -18.31 -5.99
CA ARG A 361 -4.70 -19.65 -6.47
C ARG A 361 -4.69 -19.70 -8.02
N GLU A 362 -5.27 -18.70 -8.69
CA GLU A 362 -5.29 -18.68 -10.16
C GLU A 362 -3.90 -18.48 -10.76
N VAL A 363 -3.01 -17.69 -10.13
CA VAL A 363 -1.61 -17.55 -10.55
C VAL A 363 -0.87 -18.88 -10.41
N LEU A 364 -0.97 -19.54 -9.25
CA LEU A 364 -0.25 -20.79 -8.95
C LEU A 364 -0.76 -21.98 -9.75
N ARG A 365 -2.04 -21.97 -10.13
CA ARG A 365 -2.59 -22.99 -11.02
C ARG A 365 -1.89 -23.03 -12.38
N ARG A 366 -1.36 -21.89 -12.85
CA ARG A 366 -0.75 -21.74 -14.18
C ARG A 366 0.76 -21.63 -14.16
N TYR A 367 1.32 -21.09 -13.09
CA TYR A 367 2.74 -20.70 -13.05
C TYR A 367 3.43 -21.11 -11.76
N VAL A 368 4.68 -21.52 -11.92
CA VAL A 368 5.66 -21.56 -10.84
C VAL A 368 6.34 -20.19 -10.77
N LEU A 369 6.35 -19.59 -9.60
CA LEU A 369 6.96 -18.29 -9.36
C LEU A 369 8.41 -18.46 -8.89
N ILE A 370 9.32 -17.71 -9.47
CA ILE A 370 10.75 -17.75 -9.11
C ILE A 370 11.31 -16.33 -9.09
N SER A 371 11.92 -15.94 -7.98
CA SER A 371 12.60 -14.64 -7.87
C SER A 371 13.90 -14.77 -7.08
N SER A 372 14.85 -13.89 -7.40
CA SER A 372 16.07 -13.66 -6.62
C SER A 372 16.17 -12.20 -6.13
N ALA A 373 15.10 -11.43 -6.29
CA ALA A 373 15.01 -10.06 -5.80
C ALA A 373 14.97 -10.00 -4.28
N SER A 374 15.44 -8.90 -3.72
CA SER A 374 15.32 -8.65 -2.28
C SER A 374 13.88 -8.32 -1.91
N HIS A 375 13.32 -9.07 -0.96
CA HIS A 375 11.98 -8.77 -0.45
C HIS A 375 12.10 -7.73 0.68
N THR A 376 11.56 -6.56 0.44
CA THR A 376 11.51 -5.46 1.42
C THR A 376 10.07 -4.96 1.54
N ARG A 377 9.73 -4.35 2.66
CA ARG A 377 8.39 -3.80 2.89
C ARG A 377 7.89 -2.87 1.76
N SER A 378 8.77 -2.20 1.08
CA SER A 378 8.38 -1.21 0.06
C SER A 378 8.68 -1.63 -1.37
N LEU A 379 8.85 -2.88 -1.70
CA LEU A 379 9.13 -3.39 -3.06
C LEU A 379 9.66 -2.32 -4.03
N PRO A 380 10.91 -1.91 -3.91
CA PRO A 380 11.42 -0.79 -4.69
C PRO A 380 11.38 -1.04 -6.20
N SER A 381 11.66 -2.23 -6.68
CA SER A 381 11.65 -2.60 -8.11
C SER A 381 10.31 -3.15 -8.60
N ARG A 382 9.22 -2.96 -7.84
CA ARG A 382 7.87 -3.47 -8.13
C ARG A 382 7.75 -5.00 -8.10
N GLY A 383 8.70 -5.69 -7.42
CA GLY A 383 8.71 -7.13 -7.25
C GLY A 383 8.98 -7.88 -8.57
N PRO A 384 10.22 -7.88 -9.09
CA PRO A 384 10.54 -8.66 -10.29
C PRO A 384 10.49 -10.15 -9.99
N ALA A 385 9.84 -10.90 -10.87
CA ALA A 385 9.75 -12.36 -10.79
C ALA A 385 9.69 -12.98 -12.17
N TYR A 386 10.04 -14.24 -12.24
CA TYR A 386 9.76 -15.09 -13.38
C TYR A 386 8.50 -15.90 -13.11
N LEU A 387 7.58 -15.89 -14.06
CA LEU A 387 6.42 -16.75 -14.13
C LEU A 387 6.72 -17.84 -15.16
N THR A 388 6.95 -19.05 -14.69
CA THR A 388 7.22 -20.21 -15.53
C THR A 388 5.96 -21.07 -15.61
N PRO A 389 5.38 -21.32 -16.80
CA PRO A 389 4.22 -22.19 -16.92
C PRO A 389 4.49 -23.55 -16.25
N VAL A 390 3.48 -24.11 -15.58
CA VAL A 390 3.59 -25.40 -14.90
C VAL A 390 4.00 -26.45 -15.93
N GLY A 391 4.99 -27.28 -15.59
CA GLY A 391 5.58 -28.29 -16.47
C GLY A 391 6.78 -27.85 -17.31
N LEU A 392 7.08 -26.54 -17.33
CA LEU A 392 8.27 -26.02 -18.00
C LEU A 392 9.45 -25.84 -17.06
N THR A 393 10.66 -25.83 -17.63
CA THR A 393 11.89 -25.53 -16.86
C THR A 393 12.01 -24.07 -16.56
N GLY A 394 12.25 -23.73 -15.29
CA GLY A 394 12.42 -22.35 -14.81
C GLY A 394 13.75 -21.70 -15.25
N PRO A 395 13.96 -20.44 -14.89
CA PRO A 395 15.15 -19.69 -15.25
C PRO A 395 16.40 -20.28 -14.60
N GLY A 396 17.49 -20.41 -15.37
CA GLY A 396 18.79 -20.88 -14.88
C GLY A 396 19.47 -19.87 -13.93
N ARG A 397 20.51 -20.33 -13.23
CA ARG A 397 21.27 -19.56 -12.21
C ARG A 397 21.77 -18.21 -12.71
N LEU A 398 22.23 -18.13 -13.96
CA LEU A 398 22.72 -16.88 -14.56
C LEU A 398 21.61 -15.82 -14.69
N ARG A 399 20.40 -16.22 -15.11
CA ARG A 399 19.23 -15.30 -15.18
C ARG A 399 18.83 -14.80 -13.80
N LEU A 400 18.89 -15.62 -12.77
CA LEU A 400 18.61 -15.24 -11.40
C LEU A 400 19.69 -14.29 -10.85
N ALA A 401 20.96 -14.55 -11.12
CA ALA A 401 22.06 -13.65 -10.75
C ALA A 401 21.92 -12.28 -11.43
N ALA A 402 21.59 -12.26 -12.72
CA ALA A 402 21.33 -11.03 -13.45
C ALA A 402 20.11 -10.25 -12.90
N MET A 403 19.02 -10.95 -12.54
CA MET A 403 17.86 -10.33 -11.88
C MET A 403 18.28 -9.67 -10.56
N ARG A 404 19.03 -10.39 -9.70
CA ARG A 404 19.49 -9.86 -8.41
C ARG A 404 20.37 -8.62 -8.57
N SER A 405 21.32 -8.66 -9.51
CA SER A 405 22.17 -7.51 -9.81
C SER A 405 21.35 -6.30 -10.29
N ARG A 406 20.46 -6.53 -11.25
CA ARG A 406 19.59 -5.49 -11.78
C ARG A 406 18.67 -4.89 -10.71
N ASP A 407 18.12 -5.71 -9.81
CA ASP A 407 17.27 -5.26 -8.72
C ASP A 407 18.04 -4.33 -7.77
N ARG A 408 19.26 -4.70 -7.38
CA ARG A 408 20.14 -3.88 -6.53
C ARG A 408 20.48 -2.53 -7.16
N TRP A 409 20.83 -2.51 -8.45
CA TRP A 409 21.12 -1.28 -9.16
C TRP A 409 19.86 -0.42 -9.39
N ALA A 410 18.73 -1.04 -9.63
CA ALA A 410 17.45 -0.34 -9.68
C ALA A 410 17.11 0.33 -8.35
N ASP A 411 17.50 -0.27 -7.22
CA ASP A 411 17.33 0.31 -5.88
C ASP A 411 18.22 1.54 -5.66
N VAL A 412 19.47 1.51 -6.15
CA VAL A 412 20.37 2.69 -6.18
C VAL A 412 19.70 3.85 -6.91
N GLY A 413 19.32 3.64 -8.18
CA GLY A 413 18.70 4.69 -8.99
C GLY A 413 17.40 5.23 -8.40
N ARG A 414 16.65 4.36 -7.72
CA ARG A 414 15.44 4.76 -7.01
C ARG A 414 15.74 5.58 -5.76
N SER A 415 16.71 5.16 -4.96
CA SER A 415 17.10 5.88 -3.75
C SER A 415 17.48 7.33 -4.08
N ILE A 416 18.22 7.54 -5.16
CA ILE A 416 18.56 8.89 -5.64
C ILE A 416 17.30 9.66 -6.03
N ARG A 417 16.39 9.04 -6.83
CA ARG A 417 15.11 9.68 -7.19
C ARG A 417 14.27 10.03 -5.97
N GLN A 418 14.20 9.14 -5.00
CA GLN A 418 13.47 9.36 -3.76
C GLN A 418 14.04 10.53 -2.95
N LEU A 419 15.35 10.71 -2.93
CA LEU A 419 15.97 11.85 -2.27
C LEU A 419 15.58 13.16 -2.99
N VAL A 420 15.73 13.22 -4.31
CA VAL A 420 15.45 14.42 -5.10
C VAL A 420 13.95 14.75 -5.12
N PHE A 421 13.12 13.82 -5.58
CA PHE A 421 11.67 14.05 -5.70
C PHE A 421 10.97 14.11 -4.35
N GLY A 422 11.43 13.33 -3.36
CA GLY A 422 10.88 13.37 -2.01
C GLY A 422 11.10 14.72 -1.36
N THR A 423 12.31 15.25 -1.42
CA THR A 423 12.63 16.59 -0.90
C THR A 423 11.80 17.66 -1.59
N TRP A 424 11.74 17.62 -2.93
CA TRP A 424 10.92 18.55 -3.70
C TRP A 424 9.44 18.49 -3.29
N MET A 425 8.86 17.29 -3.22
CA MET A 425 7.44 17.13 -2.89
C MET A 425 7.10 17.58 -1.47
N VAL A 426 8.00 17.36 -0.50
CA VAL A 426 7.80 17.86 0.87
C VAL A 426 7.77 19.39 0.88
N VAL A 427 8.72 20.04 0.20
CA VAL A 427 8.78 21.51 0.12
C VAL A 427 7.54 22.06 -0.62
N ASP A 428 7.17 21.44 -1.75
CA ASP A 428 6.01 21.89 -2.53
C ASP A 428 4.68 21.66 -1.80
N ALA A 429 4.53 20.55 -1.08
CA ALA A 429 3.35 20.30 -0.23
C ALA A 429 3.20 21.36 0.88
N ARG A 430 4.32 21.73 1.53
CA ARG A 430 4.34 22.79 2.54
C ARG A 430 4.03 24.16 1.96
N ARG A 431 4.40 24.41 0.71
CA ARG A 431 4.07 25.65 0.00
C ARG A 431 2.60 25.71 -0.40
N GLN A 432 2.04 24.59 -0.88
CA GLN A 432 0.65 24.51 -1.33
C GLN A 432 -0.36 24.46 -0.20
N ARG A 433 -0.01 23.99 0.99
CA ARG A 433 -0.86 23.96 2.21
C ARG A 433 -2.28 23.44 1.99
N LEU A 434 -2.44 22.42 1.13
CA LEU A 434 -3.77 21.98 0.65
C LEU A 434 -4.73 21.63 1.78
N CYS A 435 -4.26 20.94 2.80
CA CYS A 435 -5.06 20.55 3.96
C CYS A 435 -5.32 21.76 4.87
N THR A 436 -4.28 22.48 5.21
CA THR A 436 -4.36 23.65 6.11
C THR A 436 -5.32 24.69 5.54
N ASP A 437 -5.17 25.09 4.29
CA ASP A 437 -6.03 26.09 3.64
C ASP A 437 -7.50 25.65 3.54
N TYR A 438 -7.75 24.34 3.35
CA TYR A 438 -9.11 23.81 3.33
C TYR A 438 -9.81 24.03 4.67
N PHE A 439 -9.15 23.70 5.78
CA PHE A 439 -9.75 23.86 7.11
C PHE A 439 -9.81 25.33 7.56
N GLU A 440 -8.86 26.18 7.17
CA GLU A 440 -8.90 27.61 7.45
C GLU A 440 -10.08 28.31 6.74
N ARG A 441 -10.40 27.91 5.50
CA ARG A 441 -11.57 28.43 4.76
C ARG A 441 -12.90 27.95 5.34
N ALA A 442 -12.96 26.74 5.88
CA ALA A 442 -14.16 26.21 6.49
C ALA A 442 -14.54 26.86 7.83
N VAL A 443 -13.62 27.62 8.43
CA VAL A 443 -13.83 28.34 9.71
C VAL A 443 -14.25 29.81 9.46
N ARG A 444 -14.02 30.35 8.27
CA ARG A 444 -14.48 31.68 7.84
C ARG A 444 -15.90 31.60 7.26
#